data_009b6d3267804e715a7df559edec180b
#
_entry.id   009b6d3267804e715a7df559edec180b
#
_cell.length_a   1.000
_cell.length_b   1.000
_cell.length_c   1.000
_cell.angle_alpha   90.00
_cell.angle_beta   90.00
_cell.angle_gamma   90.00
#
_symmetry.space_group_name_H-M   'P 1'
#
loop_
_entity.id
_entity.type
_entity.pdbx_description
1 polymer ?
#
loop_
_entity_poly.entity_id
_entity_poly.type
_entity_poly.pdbx_seq_one_letter_code
_entity_poly.pdbx_strand_id
1 'polypeptide(L)'
;IVVIPIYNEKDLTPTLESLFLNQENYSFSVEVIALVNDSINEKKEVKKSNKKTFTHLKDFAKNNNNEKAFLIPIYIDDLDPKHAGVGWARKLGMDLALERYKSIKSNGIIVGLDADTVVTSNYFLEIDSFFQKNIEQAVSIHFEHPLKGDKYTDFHYNQVINYELHLRYYKNALS
;
A
#
# COMPACT_ATOMS: atom_id res chain seq x y z
N ILE A 1 7.71 -2.65 7.70
CA ILE A 1 6.35 -2.08 7.80
C ILE A 1 5.88 -1.66 6.43
N VAL A 2 4.67 -2.06 6.02
CA VAL A 2 4.00 -1.61 4.79
C VAL A 2 3.06 -0.46 5.13
N VAL A 3 3.06 0.59 4.32
CA VAL A 3 2.14 1.74 4.45
C VAL A 3 1.26 1.80 3.23
N ILE A 4 -0.05 1.67 3.43
CA ILE A 4 -1.07 1.73 2.39
C ILE A 4 -1.94 2.98 2.61
N PRO A 5 -1.78 4.04 1.81
CA PRO A 5 -2.69 5.17 1.82
C PRO A 5 -4.00 4.81 1.12
N ILE A 6 -5.12 5.10 1.74
CA ILE A 6 -6.45 4.71 1.24
C ILE A 6 -7.37 5.93 1.17
N TYR A 7 -7.94 6.17 0.01
CA TYR A 7 -8.91 7.21 -0.22
C TYR A 7 -9.95 6.77 -1.25
N ASN A 8 -11.20 6.64 -0.81
CA ASN A 8 -12.34 6.22 -1.65
C ASN A 8 -12.10 4.93 -2.45
N GLU A 9 -11.32 4.00 -1.87
CA GLU A 9 -11.04 2.71 -2.49
C GLU A 9 -12.19 1.73 -2.21
N LYS A 10 -12.64 1.02 -3.25
CA LYS A 10 -13.83 0.17 -3.16
C LYS A 10 -13.52 -1.26 -2.76
N ASP A 11 -12.40 -1.78 -3.19
CA ASP A 11 -12.02 -3.18 -2.96
C ASP A 11 -10.52 -3.30 -2.69
N LEU A 12 -10.20 -3.53 -1.44
CA LEU A 12 -8.83 -3.77 -0.94
C LEU A 12 -8.52 -5.25 -0.78
N THR A 13 -9.52 -6.11 -0.97
CA THR A 13 -9.38 -7.54 -0.67
C THR A 13 -8.21 -8.18 -1.41
N PRO A 14 -8.04 -8.01 -2.73
CA PRO A 14 -6.93 -8.64 -3.43
C PRO A 14 -5.56 -8.17 -2.93
N THR A 15 -5.42 -6.87 -2.61
CA THR A 15 -4.18 -6.29 -2.06
C THR A 15 -3.88 -6.89 -0.69
N LEU A 16 -4.85 -6.90 0.21
CA LEU A 16 -4.67 -7.44 1.57
C LEU A 16 -4.37 -8.95 1.54
N GLU A 17 -5.12 -9.72 0.77
CA GLU A 17 -4.88 -11.16 0.62
C GLU A 17 -3.47 -11.44 0.10
N SER A 18 -3.00 -10.70 -0.89
CA SER A 18 -1.65 -10.88 -1.44
C SER A 18 -0.54 -10.59 -0.42
N LEU A 19 -0.75 -9.62 0.48
CA LEU A 19 0.19 -9.27 1.54
C LEU A 19 0.23 -10.30 2.69
N PHE A 20 -0.84 -11.08 2.86
CA PHE A 20 -0.97 -12.07 3.92
C PHE A 20 -0.72 -13.50 3.43
N LEU A 21 -0.23 -13.69 2.19
CA LEU A 21 0.17 -15.00 1.68
C LEU A 21 1.56 -15.42 2.16
N ASN A 22 1.75 -16.72 2.37
CA ASN A 22 3.04 -17.38 2.65
C ASN A 22 3.85 -16.81 3.83
N GLN A 23 3.18 -16.29 4.83
CA GLN A 23 3.79 -15.66 6.01
C GLN A 23 4.62 -16.66 6.85
N GLU A 24 4.27 -17.93 6.84
CA GLU A 24 4.97 -19.01 7.52
C GLU A 24 6.42 -19.17 7.07
N ASN A 25 6.76 -18.69 5.87
CA ASN A 25 8.11 -18.77 5.31
C ASN A 25 9.01 -17.61 5.74
N TYR A 26 8.49 -16.62 6.50
CA TYR A 26 9.28 -15.45 6.89
C TYR A 26 9.98 -15.66 8.23
N SER A 27 11.28 -15.26 8.29
CA SER A 27 12.05 -15.16 9.53
C SER A 27 11.77 -13.86 10.30
N PHE A 28 10.98 -12.96 9.73
CA PHE A 28 10.61 -11.64 10.26
C PHE A 28 9.08 -11.48 10.32
N SER A 29 8.62 -10.41 10.94
CA SER A 29 7.20 -10.03 10.94
C SER A 29 6.94 -8.84 10.02
N VAL A 30 5.72 -8.79 9.50
CA VAL A 30 5.22 -7.72 8.63
C VAL A 30 4.08 -6.99 9.31
N GLU A 31 4.23 -5.69 9.51
CA GLU A 31 3.13 -4.80 9.91
C GLU A 31 2.58 -4.08 8.69
N VAL A 32 1.27 -4.05 8.52
CA VAL A 32 0.59 -3.33 7.44
C VAL A 32 -0.22 -2.19 8.04
N ILE A 33 0.23 -0.96 7.86
CA ILE A 33 -0.49 0.25 8.27
C ILE A 33 -1.39 0.66 7.12
N ALA A 34 -2.69 0.42 7.26
CA ALA A 34 -3.70 0.82 6.28
C ALA A 34 -4.38 2.11 6.76
N LEU A 35 -4.02 3.25 6.16
CA LEU A 35 -4.46 4.56 6.61
C LEU A 35 -5.50 5.14 5.65
N VAL A 36 -6.75 5.17 6.13
CA VAL A 36 -7.86 5.84 5.47
C VAL A 36 -7.93 7.28 5.94
N ASN A 37 -8.08 8.24 5.04
CA ASN A 37 -8.32 9.62 5.42
C ASN A 37 -9.40 10.30 4.57
N ASP A 38 -10.02 11.31 5.14
CA ASP A 38 -10.84 12.26 4.40
C ASP A 38 -10.78 13.68 5.00
N SER A 39 -11.27 14.66 4.24
CA SER A 39 -11.28 16.04 4.69
C SER A 39 -12.59 16.40 5.39
N ILE A 40 -12.56 17.50 6.16
CA ILE A 40 -13.76 18.09 6.77
C ILE A 40 -14.83 18.41 5.72
N ASN A 41 -14.41 18.85 4.53
CA ASN A 41 -15.28 19.24 3.41
C ASN A 41 -15.57 18.09 2.42
N GLU A 42 -15.22 16.85 2.79
CA GLU A 42 -15.38 15.71 1.89
C GLU A 42 -16.86 15.40 1.60
N LYS A 43 -17.15 14.93 0.40
CA LYS A 43 -18.49 14.51 -0.01
C LYS A 43 -19.02 13.39 0.89
N LYS A 44 -20.30 13.44 1.23
CA LYS A 44 -20.93 12.43 2.11
C LYS A 44 -20.77 11.00 1.59
N GLU A 45 -20.82 10.82 0.27
CA GLU A 45 -20.66 9.53 -0.40
C GLU A 45 -19.24 8.98 -0.17
N VAL A 46 -18.21 9.82 -0.27
CA VAL A 46 -16.80 9.45 -0.04
C VAL A 46 -16.58 9.12 1.44
N LYS A 47 -17.07 9.97 2.36
CA LYS A 47 -17.01 9.67 3.80
C LYS A 47 -17.68 8.34 4.14
N LYS A 48 -18.85 8.06 3.53
CA LYS A 48 -19.53 6.77 3.70
C LYS A 48 -18.72 5.59 3.14
N SER A 49 -18.11 5.76 1.97
CA SER A 49 -17.24 4.78 1.35
C SER A 49 -16.04 4.49 2.26
N ASN A 50 -15.32 5.53 2.72
CA ASN A 50 -14.16 5.40 3.60
C ASN A 50 -14.49 4.71 4.93
N LYS A 51 -15.64 5.05 5.55
CA LYS A 51 -16.11 4.36 6.77
C LYS A 51 -16.39 2.87 6.53
N LYS A 52 -16.98 2.52 5.37
CA LYS A 52 -17.19 1.11 4.99
C LYS A 52 -15.86 0.39 4.81
N THR A 53 -14.93 1.01 4.11
CA THR A 53 -13.58 0.47 3.91
C THR A 53 -12.87 0.27 5.25
N PHE A 54 -12.93 1.24 6.15
CA PHE A 54 -12.34 1.10 7.48
C PHE A 54 -12.96 -0.04 8.31
N THR A 55 -14.28 -0.24 8.19
CA THR A 55 -14.94 -1.39 8.83
C THR A 55 -14.42 -2.71 8.27
N HIS A 56 -14.30 -2.82 6.95
CA HIS A 56 -13.72 -4.00 6.30
C HIS A 56 -12.28 -4.27 6.77
N LEU A 57 -11.44 -3.24 6.85
CA LEU A 57 -10.07 -3.36 7.37
C LEU A 57 -10.04 -3.91 8.80
N LYS A 58 -10.93 -3.46 9.67
CA LYS A 58 -11.04 -3.99 11.05
C LYS A 58 -11.47 -5.46 11.08
N ASP A 59 -12.43 -5.82 10.26
CA ASP A 59 -12.91 -7.19 10.16
C ASP A 59 -11.82 -8.11 9.57
N PHE A 60 -11.09 -7.64 8.56
CA PHE A 60 -9.95 -8.36 8.01
C PHE A 60 -8.85 -8.56 9.08
N ALA A 61 -8.48 -7.50 9.78
CA ALA A 61 -7.48 -7.57 10.85
C ALA A 61 -7.88 -8.58 11.96
N LYS A 62 -9.13 -8.54 12.37
CA LYS A 62 -9.66 -9.48 13.40
C LYS A 62 -9.53 -10.95 13.00
N ASN A 63 -9.69 -11.24 11.70
CA ASN A 63 -9.74 -12.61 11.20
C ASN A 63 -8.38 -13.14 10.73
N ASN A 64 -7.43 -12.25 10.37
CA ASN A 64 -6.19 -12.64 9.68
C ASN A 64 -4.91 -12.26 10.45
N ASN A 65 -4.98 -11.37 11.44
CA ASN A 65 -3.79 -10.98 12.21
C ASN A 65 -3.23 -12.16 12.99
N ASN A 66 -1.90 -12.28 12.93
CA ASN A 66 -1.15 -13.31 13.64
C ASN A 66 0.26 -12.79 14.01
N GLU A 67 1.11 -13.63 14.59
CA GLU A 67 2.46 -13.24 15.02
C GLU A 67 3.40 -12.84 13.86
N LYS A 68 3.14 -13.29 12.65
CA LYS A 68 3.97 -13.04 11.46
C LYS A 68 3.52 -11.85 10.64
N ALA A 69 2.22 -11.60 10.57
CA ALA A 69 1.70 -10.45 9.85
C ALA A 69 0.44 -9.91 10.53
N PHE A 70 0.36 -8.60 10.63
CA PHE A 70 -0.82 -7.96 11.19
C PHE A 70 -1.11 -6.61 10.56
N LEU A 71 -2.38 -6.40 10.32
CA LEU A 71 -2.94 -5.17 9.79
C LEU A 71 -3.28 -4.22 10.94
N ILE A 72 -2.89 -2.97 10.80
CA ILE A 72 -3.21 -1.85 11.69
C ILE A 72 -4.09 -0.88 10.90
N PRO A 73 -5.41 -0.98 11.00
CA PRO A 73 -6.31 -0.05 10.34
C PRO A 73 -6.36 1.28 11.11
N ILE A 74 -6.20 2.37 10.38
CA ILE A 74 -6.26 3.73 10.90
C ILE A 74 -7.26 4.53 10.06
N TYR A 75 -8.09 5.33 10.71
CA TYR A 75 -8.97 6.27 10.05
C TYR A 75 -8.80 7.66 10.65
N ILE A 76 -8.45 8.62 9.81
CA ILE A 76 -8.33 10.03 10.18
C ILE A 76 -9.35 10.79 9.35
N ASP A 77 -10.41 11.21 10.01
CA ASP A 77 -11.46 12.04 9.42
C ASP A 77 -11.25 13.52 9.77
N ASP A 78 -12.00 14.37 9.06
CA ASP A 78 -12.03 15.80 9.31
C ASP A 78 -10.69 16.54 9.21
N LEU A 79 -9.80 16.06 8.33
CA LEU A 79 -8.56 16.77 8.02
C LEU A 79 -8.84 18.10 7.29
N ASP A 80 -7.97 19.08 7.50
CA ASP A 80 -7.95 20.28 6.64
C ASP A 80 -7.79 19.82 5.17
N PRO A 81 -8.57 20.38 4.21
CA PRO A 81 -8.48 19.99 2.80
C PRO A 81 -7.07 20.00 2.20
N LYS A 82 -6.17 20.83 2.74
CA LYS A 82 -4.75 20.85 2.34
C LYS A 82 -4.00 19.59 2.76
N HIS A 83 -4.50 18.90 3.76
CA HIS A 83 -3.87 17.77 4.42
C HIS A 83 -4.65 16.47 4.24
N ALA A 84 -5.63 16.45 3.36
CA ALA A 84 -6.38 15.25 2.99
C ALA A 84 -5.86 14.65 1.66
N GLY A 85 -6.10 13.36 1.46
CA GLY A 85 -5.73 12.61 0.26
C GLY A 85 -4.51 11.72 0.42
N VAL A 86 -4.17 11.00 -0.65
CA VAL A 86 -3.19 9.91 -0.69
C VAL A 86 -1.79 10.34 -0.21
N GLY A 87 -1.32 11.53 -0.62
CA GLY A 87 0.01 12.03 -0.24
C GLY A 87 0.18 12.22 1.27
N TRP A 88 -0.82 12.82 1.92
CA TRP A 88 -0.83 12.98 3.38
C TRP A 88 -1.01 11.67 4.12
N ALA A 89 -1.89 10.80 3.64
CA ALA A 89 -2.06 9.47 4.21
C ALA A 89 -0.74 8.69 4.19
N ARG A 90 -0.02 8.74 3.05
CA ARG A 90 1.30 8.10 2.92
C ARG A 90 2.30 8.69 3.91
N LYS A 91 2.38 10.03 3.99
CA LYS A 91 3.27 10.71 4.96
C LYS A 91 2.97 10.29 6.40
N LEU A 92 1.73 10.40 6.83
CA LEU A 92 1.33 10.06 8.20
C LEU A 92 1.57 8.59 8.53
N GLY A 93 1.32 7.68 7.58
CA GLY A 93 1.61 6.27 7.73
C GLY A 93 3.12 5.99 7.87
N MET A 94 3.96 6.68 7.09
CA MET A 94 5.42 6.56 7.20
C MET A 94 5.95 7.16 8.51
N ASP A 95 5.42 8.30 8.95
CA ASP A 95 5.77 8.89 10.25
C ASP A 95 5.43 7.92 11.39
N LEU A 96 4.27 7.29 11.34
CA LEU A 96 3.88 6.28 12.32
C LEU A 96 4.79 5.05 12.27
N ALA A 97 5.15 4.56 11.08
CA ALA A 97 6.10 3.46 10.92
C ALA A 97 7.44 3.79 11.57
N LEU A 98 7.94 5.02 11.39
CA LEU A 98 9.18 5.50 12.01
C LEU A 98 9.07 5.53 13.54
N GLU A 99 7.96 6.05 14.09
CA GLU A 99 7.73 6.08 15.54
C GLU A 99 7.65 4.67 16.13
N ARG A 100 7.06 3.71 15.40
CA ARG A 100 7.03 2.30 15.82
C ARG A 100 8.44 1.71 15.90
N TYR A 101 9.29 1.92 14.89
CA TYR A 101 10.68 1.46 14.94
C TYR A 101 11.47 2.12 16.09
N LYS A 102 11.29 3.41 16.32
CA LYS A 102 11.89 4.11 17.47
C LYS A 102 11.45 3.51 18.81
N SER A 103 10.16 3.20 18.95
CA SER A 103 9.61 2.66 20.21
C SER A 103 10.20 1.32 20.60
N ILE A 104 10.49 0.45 19.62
CA ILE A 104 11.13 -0.85 19.84
C ILE A 104 12.66 -0.80 19.74
N LYS A 105 13.23 0.40 19.53
CA LYS A 105 14.68 0.61 19.34
C LYS A 105 15.29 -0.31 18.28
N SER A 106 14.58 -0.50 17.19
CA SER A 106 14.98 -1.36 16.07
C SER A 106 14.97 -0.58 14.77
N ASN A 107 15.68 -1.12 13.78
CA ASN A 107 15.64 -0.65 12.41
C ASN A 107 14.81 -1.63 11.56
N GLY A 108 14.29 -1.14 10.45
CA GLY A 108 13.58 -1.97 9.52
C GLY A 108 13.24 -1.23 8.23
N ILE A 109 12.55 -1.92 7.34
CA ILE A 109 12.23 -1.42 6.02
C ILE A 109 10.81 -0.84 6.04
N ILE A 110 10.63 0.35 5.47
CA ILE A 110 9.33 0.96 5.24
C ILE A 110 9.00 0.84 3.75
N VAL A 111 7.89 0.19 3.44
CA VAL A 111 7.41 -0.03 2.08
C VAL A 111 6.16 0.80 1.85
N GLY A 112 6.17 1.69 0.84
CA GLY A 112 4.96 2.36 0.36
C GLY A 112 4.28 1.50 -0.70
N LEU A 113 3.01 1.16 -0.51
CA LEU A 113 2.22 0.36 -1.45
C LEU A 113 0.89 1.05 -1.73
N ASP A 114 0.46 1.09 -2.99
CA ASP A 114 -0.85 1.63 -3.33
C ASP A 114 -1.97 0.62 -3.03
N ALA A 115 -3.15 1.13 -2.73
CA ALA A 115 -4.27 0.36 -2.22
C ALA A 115 -4.86 -0.65 -3.21
N ASP A 116 -4.56 -0.52 -4.49
CA ASP A 116 -5.00 -1.38 -5.60
C ASP A 116 -3.90 -2.30 -6.14
N THR A 117 -2.75 -2.37 -5.46
CA THR A 117 -1.58 -3.15 -5.90
C THR A 117 -1.60 -4.55 -5.30
N VAL A 118 -1.48 -5.55 -6.15
CA VAL A 118 -1.31 -6.96 -5.77
C VAL A 118 0.16 -7.33 -5.86
N VAL A 119 0.70 -7.96 -4.82
CA VAL A 119 2.09 -8.36 -4.75
C VAL A 119 2.27 -9.87 -4.99
N THR A 120 3.46 -10.27 -5.42
CA THR A 120 3.80 -11.69 -5.60
C THR A 120 4.06 -12.38 -4.26
N SER A 121 3.94 -13.70 -4.25
CA SER A 121 4.11 -14.51 -3.02
C SER A 121 5.51 -14.43 -2.38
N ASN A 122 6.54 -14.04 -3.16
CA ASN A 122 7.91 -13.85 -2.68
C ASN A 122 8.28 -12.38 -2.40
N TYR A 123 7.31 -11.47 -2.47
CA TYR A 123 7.54 -10.01 -2.41
C TYR A 123 8.40 -9.58 -1.22
N PHE A 124 8.05 -9.99 -0.03
CA PHE A 124 8.79 -9.60 1.18
C PHE A 124 10.15 -10.30 1.30
N LEU A 125 10.28 -11.53 0.80
CA LEU A 125 11.55 -12.24 0.78
C LEU A 125 12.55 -11.57 -0.17
N GLU A 126 12.10 -11.10 -1.32
CA GLU A 126 12.94 -10.36 -2.26
C GLU A 126 13.39 -9.02 -1.70
N ILE A 127 12.48 -8.28 -1.04
CA ILE A 127 12.81 -7.01 -0.36
C ILE A 127 13.86 -7.25 0.74
N ASP A 128 13.63 -8.21 1.61
CA ASP A 128 14.55 -8.53 2.71
C ASP A 128 15.91 -8.93 2.15
N SER A 129 15.95 -9.86 1.18
CA SER A 129 17.16 -10.31 0.52
C SER A 129 17.93 -9.17 -0.16
N PHE A 130 17.21 -8.22 -0.77
CA PHE A 130 17.84 -7.06 -1.41
C PHE A 130 18.58 -6.20 -0.37
N PHE A 131 17.90 -5.79 0.70
CA PHE A 131 18.49 -4.91 1.71
C PHE A 131 19.56 -5.60 2.59
N GLN A 132 19.56 -6.92 2.66
CA GLN A 132 20.65 -7.65 3.30
C GLN A 132 21.94 -7.68 2.46
N LYS A 133 21.83 -7.63 1.12
CA LYS A 133 22.95 -7.77 0.20
C LYS A 133 23.50 -6.45 -0.32
N ASN A 134 22.73 -5.40 -0.20
CA ASN A 134 23.02 -4.10 -0.81
C ASN A 134 23.06 -3.00 0.25
N ILE A 135 23.77 -1.93 -0.05
CA ILE A 135 23.96 -0.78 0.85
C ILE A 135 22.98 0.37 0.54
N GLU A 136 22.12 0.20 -0.45
CA GLU A 136 21.15 1.18 -0.86
C GLU A 136 20.17 1.48 0.27
N GLN A 137 19.83 2.77 0.43
CA GLN A 137 18.90 3.22 1.47
C GLN A 137 17.46 3.34 0.97
N ALA A 138 17.27 3.38 -0.34
CA ALA A 138 15.96 3.45 -0.97
C ALA A 138 15.98 2.82 -2.36
N VAL A 139 14.88 2.15 -2.71
CA VAL A 139 14.69 1.53 -4.02
C VAL A 139 13.27 1.74 -4.52
N SER A 140 13.11 1.76 -5.84
CA SER A 140 11.81 1.69 -6.49
C SER A 140 11.61 0.26 -6.98
N ILE A 141 10.53 -0.37 -6.54
CA ILE A 141 10.19 -1.73 -6.94
C ILE A 141 9.51 -1.67 -8.31
N HIS A 142 9.88 -2.60 -9.18
CA HIS A 142 9.24 -2.75 -10.48
C HIS A 142 7.76 -3.10 -10.31
N PHE A 143 6.89 -2.45 -11.08
CA PHE A 143 5.47 -2.75 -11.13
C PHE A 143 5.01 -2.82 -12.59
N GLU A 144 3.92 -3.50 -12.82
CA GLU A 144 3.28 -3.63 -14.13
C GLU A 144 1.77 -3.46 -13.99
N HIS A 145 1.18 -2.73 -14.93
CA HIS A 145 -0.27 -2.65 -15.02
C HIS A 145 -0.81 -3.81 -15.87
N PRO A 146 -2.03 -4.30 -15.61
CA PRO A 146 -2.68 -5.28 -16.49
C PRO A 146 -2.96 -4.63 -17.86
N LEU A 147 -2.39 -5.22 -18.92
CA LEU A 147 -2.51 -4.71 -20.29
C LEU A 147 -3.72 -5.31 -21.04
N LYS A 148 -4.41 -6.29 -20.45
CA LYS A 148 -5.58 -6.97 -21.01
C LYS A 148 -6.41 -7.60 -19.89
N GLY A 149 -7.66 -7.93 -20.18
CA GLY A 149 -8.58 -8.61 -19.26
C GLY A 149 -10.03 -8.20 -19.53
N ASP A 150 -10.96 -8.72 -18.76
CA ASP A 150 -12.40 -8.47 -18.92
C ASP A 150 -12.94 -7.40 -17.98
N LYS A 151 -12.10 -6.85 -17.10
CA LYS A 151 -12.51 -5.88 -16.08
C LYS A 151 -12.77 -4.48 -16.64
N TYR A 152 -12.06 -4.10 -17.70
CA TYR A 152 -12.13 -2.79 -18.32
C TYR A 152 -12.35 -2.89 -19.83
N THR A 153 -12.71 -1.78 -20.48
CA THR A 153 -12.85 -1.72 -21.94
C THR A 153 -11.48 -1.72 -22.63
N ASP A 154 -11.45 -2.13 -23.91
CA ASP A 154 -10.23 -2.07 -24.75
C ASP A 154 -9.64 -0.66 -24.79
N PHE A 155 -10.49 0.37 -24.77
CA PHE A 155 -10.04 1.76 -24.70
C PHE A 155 -9.19 2.01 -23.44
N HIS A 156 -9.61 1.53 -22.28
CA HIS A 156 -8.84 1.67 -21.04
C HIS A 156 -7.50 0.93 -21.12
N TYR A 157 -7.50 -0.32 -21.61
CA TYR A 157 -6.26 -1.07 -21.74
C TYR A 157 -5.29 -0.40 -22.73
N ASN A 158 -5.77 0.18 -23.82
CA ASN A 158 -4.93 0.95 -24.73
C ASN A 158 -4.33 2.20 -24.08
N GLN A 159 -5.06 2.90 -23.21
CA GLN A 159 -4.50 4.03 -22.44
C GLN A 159 -3.41 3.54 -21.46
N VAL A 160 -3.61 2.42 -20.80
CA VAL A 160 -2.60 1.82 -19.92
C VAL A 160 -1.35 1.41 -20.69
N ILE A 161 -1.50 0.80 -21.87
CA ILE A 161 -0.38 0.45 -22.75
C ILE A 161 0.43 1.71 -23.12
N ASN A 162 -0.25 2.78 -23.53
CA ASN A 162 0.42 4.05 -23.85
C ASN A 162 1.15 4.64 -22.64
N TYR A 163 0.57 4.56 -21.46
CA TYR A 163 1.20 5.01 -20.22
C TYR A 163 2.45 4.18 -19.87
N GLU A 164 2.39 2.85 -19.98
CA GLU A 164 3.53 1.96 -19.77
C GLU A 164 4.67 2.23 -20.78
N LEU A 165 4.34 2.44 -22.04
CA LEU A 165 5.32 2.81 -23.06
C LEU A 165 6.00 4.15 -22.74
N HIS A 166 5.23 5.12 -22.25
CA HIS A 166 5.75 6.41 -21.83
C HIS A 166 6.72 6.30 -20.65
N LEU A 167 6.36 5.52 -19.61
CA LEU A 167 7.24 5.26 -18.47
C LEU A 167 8.55 4.58 -18.90
N ARG A 168 8.48 3.57 -19.77
CA ARG A 168 9.66 2.88 -20.31
C ARG A 168 10.54 3.79 -21.14
N TYR A 169 9.93 4.68 -21.93
CA TYR A 169 10.69 5.69 -22.70
C TYR A 169 11.50 6.59 -21.76
N TYR A 170 10.89 7.15 -20.72
CA TYR A 170 11.62 7.98 -19.77
C TYR A 170 12.70 7.22 -19.00
N LYS A 171 12.41 6.01 -18.55
CA LYS A 171 13.41 5.17 -17.88
C LYS A 171 14.64 4.97 -18.76
N ASN A 172 14.45 4.64 -20.05
CA ASN A 172 15.55 4.40 -20.99
C ASN A 172 16.27 5.69 -21.42
N ALA A 173 15.59 6.85 -21.39
CA ALA A 173 16.19 8.14 -21.75
C ALA A 173 17.01 8.75 -20.60
N LEU A 174 16.78 8.31 -19.35
CA LEU A 174 17.45 8.82 -18.14
C LEU A 174 18.50 7.85 -17.57
N SER A 175 18.57 6.63 -18.10
CA SER A 175 19.57 5.62 -17.74
C SER A 175 20.80 5.72 -18.63
#